data_7aa5ceacb474bb173c78a3585c0bde59
#
_entry.id   7aa5ceacb474bb173c78a3585c0bde59
#
_cell.length_a   1.000
_cell.length_b   1.000
_cell.length_c   1.000
_cell.angle_alpha   90.00
_cell.angle_beta   90.00
_cell.angle_gamma   90.00
#
_symmetry.space_group_name_H-M   'P 1'
#
loop_
_entity.id
_entity.type
_entity.pdbx_description
1 polymer ?
#
loop_
_entity_poly.entity_id
_entity_poly.type
_entity_poly.pdbx_seq_one_letter_code
_entity_poly.pdbx_strand_id
1 'polypeptide(L)'
;GLTPQPFSNVRYLLPYGKDTLVTGRPNSFRIPERNWFLYAYSLQDTYDKLDLLLSNIPDPWDTIGALIGEIHQGLSDPRTGQWGPRGRWRNVTDWNSLLNGPPLVDPNTGQAQQIGDVRPISVSRFRRLLRRIVQTRQTGIFVSQRPRNVKNLSQEIAQIRGGETIVVDIARLTDDEQTLVFGDILRTIYALYAEEGSEREDLPEKVIIFVDELNKYAPAREKASPIIEQVLDIAERGRSLGVV
;
A
#
# COMPACT_ATOMS: atom_id res chain seq x y z
N GLY A 1 13.27 -41.16 -1.80
CA GLY A 1 12.74 -39.92 -2.36
C GLY A 1 11.97 -39.17 -1.31
N LEU A 2 12.15 -37.84 -1.20
CA LEU A 2 11.36 -37.02 -0.32
C LEU A 2 9.92 -36.92 -0.88
N THR A 3 8.96 -37.41 -0.13
CA THR A 3 7.54 -37.19 -0.48
C THR A 3 7.22 -35.72 -0.18
N PRO A 4 6.72 -34.95 -1.16
CA PRO A 4 6.34 -33.57 -0.91
C PRO A 4 5.28 -33.52 0.19
N GLN A 5 5.55 -32.78 1.25
CA GLN A 5 4.57 -32.50 2.30
C GLN A 5 3.89 -31.16 1.97
N PRO A 6 2.56 -31.07 1.99
CA PRO A 6 1.89 -29.78 1.82
C PRO A 6 2.21 -28.85 2.97
N PHE A 7 2.25 -27.54 2.71
CA PHE A 7 2.36 -26.55 3.77
C PHE A 7 1.20 -26.72 4.75
N SER A 8 1.51 -26.89 6.04
CA SER A 8 0.51 -27.16 7.08
C SER A 8 -0.08 -25.89 7.72
N ASN A 9 0.71 -24.83 7.76
CA ASN A 9 0.33 -23.55 8.35
C ASN A 9 0.22 -22.46 7.27
N VAL A 10 -0.88 -22.49 6.51
CA VAL A 10 -1.14 -21.53 5.44
C VAL A 10 -2.25 -20.57 5.85
N ARG A 11 -1.98 -19.28 5.71
CA ARG A 11 -2.91 -18.18 5.91
C ARG A 11 -3.14 -17.45 4.60
N TYR A 12 -4.39 -17.20 4.24
CA TYR A 12 -4.76 -16.53 2.99
C TYR A 12 -5.29 -15.12 3.30
N LEU A 13 -4.74 -14.13 2.63
CA LEU A 13 -5.18 -12.75 2.67
C LEU A 13 -5.87 -12.42 1.33
N LEU A 14 -7.16 -12.18 1.39
CA LEU A 14 -8.02 -11.96 0.23
C LEU A 14 -8.51 -10.51 0.19
N PRO A 15 -8.54 -9.86 -0.98
CA PRO A 15 -8.91 -8.46 -1.07
C PRO A 15 -10.39 -8.23 -0.78
N TYR A 16 -10.67 -7.17 -0.03
CA TYR A 16 -12.01 -6.65 0.16
C TYR A 16 -12.57 -6.17 -1.19
N GLY A 17 -13.83 -6.45 -1.46
CA GLY A 17 -14.51 -6.07 -2.69
C GLY A 17 -15.68 -5.13 -2.45
N LYS A 18 -16.15 -4.46 -3.49
CA LYS A 18 -17.30 -3.55 -3.43
C LYS A 18 -18.57 -4.20 -2.87
N ASP A 19 -18.74 -5.48 -3.14
CA ASP A 19 -19.92 -6.25 -2.70
C ASP A 19 -19.67 -7.01 -1.39
N THR A 20 -18.46 -6.96 -0.83
CA THR A 20 -18.08 -7.72 0.36
C THR A 20 -18.94 -7.36 1.56
N LEU A 21 -19.29 -6.08 1.72
CA LEU A 21 -20.17 -5.65 2.82
C LEU A 21 -21.54 -6.35 2.80
N VAL A 22 -22.07 -6.61 1.61
CA VAL A 22 -23.40 -7.21 1.42
C VAL A 22 -23.31 -8.74 1.37
N THR A 23 -22.31 -9.28 0.68
CA THR A 23 -22.21 -10.71 0.39
C THR A 23 -21.33 -11.47 1.38
N GLY A 24 -20.49 -10.78 2.14
CA GLY A 24 -19.44 -11.38 2.96
C GLY A 24 -18.30 -12.02 2.13
N ARG A 25 -18.34 -11.93 0.80
CA ARG A 25 -17.38 -12.60 -0.08
C ARG A 25 -16.23 -11.68 -0.47
N PRO A 26 -14.97 -12.18 -0.50
CA PRO A 26 -13.81 -11.43 -0.99
C PRO A 26 -13.89 -11.21 -2.51
N ASN A 27 -13.11 -10.26 -3.00
CA ASN A 27 -12.88 -10.05 -4.43
C ASN A 27 -11.80 -11.02 -4.94
N SER A 28 -12.11 -12.31 -4.95
CA SER A 28 -11.19 -13.38 -5.32
C SER A 28 -11.85 -14.37 -6.26
N PHE A 29 -11.06 -15.04 -7.12
CA PHE A 29 -11.55 -16.14 -7.97
C PHE A 29 -11.78 -17.42 -7.17
N ARG A 30 -10.99 -17.65 -6.12
CA ARG A 30 -11.07 -18.83 -5.26
C ARG A 30 -11.05 -18.42 -3.80
N ILE A 31 -11.95 -18.98 -3.03
CA ILE A 31 -12.01 -18.77 -1.58
C ILE A 31 -11.60 -20.10 -0.94
N PRO A 32 -10.52 -20.16 -0.18
CA PRO A 32 -10.13 -21.34 0.58
C PRO A 32 -11.21 -21.73 1.61
N GLU A 33 -11.28 -23.02 1.95
CA GLU A 33 -12.27 -23.49 2.94
C GLU A 33 -12.04 -22.93 4.34
N ARG A 34 -10.78 -22.62 4.69
CA ARG A 34 -10.37 -22.17 6.02
C ARG A 34 -9.17 -21.23 5.98
N ASN A 35 -8.88 -20.57 7.10
CA ASN A 35 -7.72 -19.72 7.32
C ASN A 35 -7.57 -18.57 6.30
N TRP A 36 -8.68 -17.97 5.91
CA TRP A 36 -8.64 -16.78 5.07
C TRP A 36 -9.19 -15.56 5.81
N PHE A 37 -8.63 -14.42 5.50
CA PHE A 37 -8.94 -13.12 6.07
C PHE A 37 -9.05 -12.09 4.97
N LEU A 38 -9.92 -11.12 5.16
CA LEU A 38 -10.02 -9.97 4.28
C LEU A 38 -8.97 -8.93 4.60
N TYR A 39 -8.42 -8.28 3.58
CA TYR A 39 -7.61 -7.09 3.74
C TYR A 39 -8.14 -5.93 2.89
N ALA A 40 -7.93 -4.69 3.34
CA ALA A 40 -8.33 -3.46 2.67
C ALA A 40 -7.41 -2.31 3.08
N TYR A 41 -7.47 -1.23 2.32
CA TYR A 41 -6.68 -0.03 2.55
C TYR A 41 -7.58 1.17 2.88
N SER A 42 -7.49 1.67 4.10
CA SER A 42 -7.97 3.01 4.44
C SER A 42 -6.89 4.05 4.11
N LEU A 43 -7.24 5.33 4.09
CA LEU A 43 -6.24 6.39 3.93
C LEU A 43 -5.17 6.33 5.04
N GLN A 44 -5.58 6.02 6.26
CA GLN A 44 -4.67 5.86 7.41
C GLN A 44 -3.65 4.73 7.20
N ASP A 45 -4.01 3.68 6.46
CA ASP A 45 -3.12 2.55 6.17
C ASP A 45 -2.18 2.83 4.97
N THR A 46 -2.39 3.97 4.24
CA THR A 46 -1.80 4.17 2.91
C THR A 46 -1.14 5.55 2.73
N TYR A 47 -1.33 6.49 3.66
CA TYR A 47 -0.85 7.87 3.48
C TYR A 47 0.67 7.97 3.30
N ASP A 48 1.42 7.02 3.83
CA ASP A 48 2.87 6.86 3.72
C ASP A 48 3.32 5.98 2.54
N LYS A 49 2.35 5.50 1.73
CA LYS A 49 2.55 4.58 0.60
C LYS A 49 1.95 5.09 -0.71
N LEU A 50 1.61 6.37 -0.77
CA LEU A 50 1.03 6.96 -1.98
C LEU A 50 2.00 6.93 -3.17
N ASP A 51 3.30 6.90 -2.93
CA ASP A 51 4.34 6.70 -3.93
C ASP A 51 4.22 5.33 -4.63
N LEU A 52 3.89 4.29 -3.88
CA LEU A 52 3.62 2.95 -4.45
C LEU A 52 2.35 2.94 -5.29
N LEU A 53 1.27 3.54 -4.76
CA LEU A 53 -0.01 3.60 -5.44
C LEU A 53 0.04 4.37 -6.78
N LEU A 54 0.92 5.36 -6.87
CA LEU A 54 1.04 6.25 -8.01
C LEU A 54 2.30 5.97 -8.86
N SER A 55 3.03 4.90 -8.57
CA SER A 55 4.30 4.59 -9.22
C SER A 55 4.19 4.32 -10.73
N ASN A 56 3.03 3.85 -11.20
CA ASN A 56 2.76 3.63 -12.63
C ASN A 56 2.41 4.93 -13.39
N ILE A 57 2.34 6.08 -12.70
CA ILE A 57 1.96 7.34 -13.32
C ILE A 57 3.22 8.15 -13.66
N PRO A 58 3.45 8.47 -14.94
CA PRO A 58 4.60 9.29 -15.32
C PRO A 58 4.55 10.68 -14.66
N ASP A 59 5.62 11.04 -13.97
CA ASP A 59 5.78 12.34 -13.30
C ASP A 59 7.11 13.02 -13.67
N PRO A 60 7.28 13.46 -14.93
CA PRO A 60 8.55 14.00 -15.42
C PRO A 60 8.98 15.30 -14.73
N TRP A 61 8.11 15.93 -13.97
CA TRP A 61 8.33 17.21 -13.29
C TRP A 61 8.31 17.07 -11.76
N ASP A 62 8.30 15.86 -11.24
CA ASP A 62 8.20 15.55 -9.80
C ASP A 62 7.06 16.27 -9.07
N THR A 63 5.99 16.56 -9.79
CA THR A 63 4.81 17.26 -9.23
C THR A 63 4.00 16.34 -8.32
N ILE A 64 3.90 15.04 -8.68
CA ILE A 64 3.21 14.03 -7.88
C ILE A 64 4.03 13.76 -6.62
N GLY A 65 5.35 13.60 -6.76
CA GLY A 65 6.27 13.42 -5.63
C GLY A 65 6.18 14.57 -4.63
N ALA A 66 6.22 15.82 -5.08
CA ALA A 66 6.06 16.99 -4.23
C ALA A 66 4.72 16.98 -3.47
N LEU A 67 3.61 16.63 -4.14
CA LEU A 67 2.29 16.53 -3.48
C LEU A 67 2.21 15.38 -2.49
N ILE A 68 2.81 14.24 -2.78
CA ILE A 68 2.91 13.10 -1.85
C ILE A 68 3.66 13.54 -0.60
N GLY A 69 4.78 14.26 -0.75
CA GLY A 69 5.54 14.83 0.38
C GLY A 69 4.70 15.74 1.26
N GLU A 70 3.95 16.67 0.66
CA GLU A 70 3.04 17.57 1.37
C GLU A 70 1.90 16.82 2.10
N ILE A 71 1.34 15.79 1.45
CA ILE A 71 0.30 14.95 2.06
C ILE A 71 0.88 14.18 3.24
N HIS A 72 2.02 13.52 3.05
CA HIS A 72 2.69 12.76 4.09
C HIS A 72 3.01 13.65 5.29
N GLN A 73 3.62 14.82 5.07
CA GLN A 73 3.92 15.78 6.12
C GLN A 73 2.67 16.28 6.86
N GLY A 74 1.58 16.50 6.12
CA GLY A 74 0.32 17.00 6.66
C GLY A 74 -0.51 15.98 7.42
N LEU A 75 -0.35 14.70 7.09
CA LEU A 75 -1.08 13.58 7.69
C LEU A 75 -0.26 12.81 8.74
N SER A 76 1.03 13.16 8.94
CA SER A 76 1.89 12.56 9.95
C SER A 76 2.03 13.46 11.18
N ASP A 77 2.08 12.87 12.36
CA ASP A 77 2.56 13.52 13.56
C ASP A 77 4.08 13.71 13.47
N PRO A 78 4.62 14.94 13.63
CA PRO A 78 6.04 15.20 13.43
C PRO A 78 6.95 14.59 14.51
N ARG A 79 6.39 14.15 15.63
CA ARG A 79 7.16 13.54 16.73
C ARG A 79 7.26 12.04 16.59
N THR A 80 6.21 11.40 16.09
CA THR A 80 6.11 9.94 16.04
C THR A 80 6.16 9.39 14.61
N GLY A 81 5.99 10.23 13.58
CA GLY A 81 5.83 9.82 12.19
C GLY A 81 4.51 9.07 11.90
N GLN A 82 3.69 8.82 12.93
CA GLN A 82 2.44 8.09 12.79
C GLN A 82 1.33 8.98 12.25
N TRP A 83 0.22 8.34 11.85
CA TRP A 83 -0.98 9.03 11.41
C TRP A 83 -1.45 10.07 12.42
N GLY A 84 -1.54 11.33 11.98
CA GLY A 84 -1.96 12.47 12.81
C GLY A 84 -2.23 13.71 11.95
N PRO A 85 -3.39 13.78 11.26
CA PRO A 85 -3.73 14.93 10.39
C PRO A 85 -3.69 16.27 11.13
N ARG A 86 -2.99 17.26 10.57
CA ARG A 86 -2.74 18.55 11.23
C ARG A 86 -2.83 19.74 10.28
N GLY A 87 -2.85 20.94 10.86
CA GLY A 87 -2.87 22.18 10.10
C GLY A 87 -4.03 22.23 9.10
N ARG A 88 -3.74 22.53 7.86
CA ARG A 88 -4.72 22.55 6.77
C ARG A 88 -5.30 21.16 6.44
N TRP A 89 -4.62 20.08 6.88
CA TRP A 89 -5.00 18.69 6.64
C TRP A 89 -5.83 18.08 7.79
N ARG A 90 -6.05 18.80 8.88
CA ARG A 90 -6.72 18.29 10.10
C ARG A 90 -8.07 17.59 9.86
N ASN A 91 -8.78 17.98 8.79
CA ASN A 91 -10.09 17.43 8.44
C ASN A 91 -9.99 16.29 7.39
N VAL A 92 -8.77 15.89 7.01
CA VAL A 92 -8.54 14.80 6.07
C VAL A 92 -8.40 13.51 6.87
N THR A 93 -9.46 12.71 6.90
CA THR A 93 -9.56 11.50 7.70
C THR A 93 -9.76 10.24 6.87
N ASP A 94 -10.13 10.39 5.60
CA ASP A 94 -10.41 9.30 4.68
C ASP A 94 -10.11 9.71 3.23
N TRP A 95 -10.25 8.76 2.30
CA TRP A 95 -10.04 9.00 0.88
C TRP A 95 -10.90 10.12 0.31
N ASN A 96 -12.16 10.20 0.71
CA ASN A 96 -13.05 11.22 0.20
C ASN A 96 -12.65 12.62 0.65
N SER A 97 -12.28 12.77 1.90
CA SER A 97 -11.76 14.04 2.43
C SER A 97 -10.42 14.45 1.84
N LEU A 98 -9.53 13.49 1.51
CA LEU A 98 -8.30 13.76 0.77
C LEU A 98 -8.58 14.26 -0.66
N LEU A 99 -9.52 13.63 -1.36
CA LEU A 99 -9.89 14.00 -2.74
C LEU A 99 -10.53 15.37 -2.84
N ASN A 100 -11.16 15.86 -1.78
CA ASN A 100 -11.89 17.13 -1.75
C ASN A 100 -11.20 18.25 -0.97
N GLY A 101 -10.27 17.94 -0.08
CA GLY A 101 -9.57 18.90 0.77
C GLY A 101 -8.04 18.80 0.66
N PRO A 102 -7.26 19.73 1.18
CA PRO A 102 -7.63 21.09 1.60
C PRO A 102 -8.14 21.99 0.46
N PRO A 103 -8.88 23.06 0.76
CA PRO A 103 -9.37 23.98 -0.27
C PRO A 103 -8.24 24.57 -1.12
N LEU A 104 -8.47 24.71 -2.42
CA LEU A 104 -7.54 25.35 -3.36
C LEU A 104 -7.87 26.84 -3.61
N VAL A 105 -8.88 27.33 -2.93
CA VAL A 105 -9.31 28.73 -2.95
C VAL A 105 -9.56 29.15 -1.51
N ASP A 106 -9.05 30.30 -1.14
CA ASP A 106 -9.32 30.90 0.15
C ASP A 106 -10.80 31.30 0.21
N PRO A 107 -11.57 30.79 1.16
CA PRO A 107 -13.02 31.05 1.23
C PRO A 107 -13.35 32.52 1.52
N ASN A 108 -12.42 33.29 2.08
CA ASN A 108 -12.64 34.69 2.44
C ASN A 108 -12.21 35.66 1.32
N THR A 109 -11.13 35.35 0.61
CA THR A 109 -10.54 36.25 -0.39
C THR A 109 -10.81 35.82 -1.82
N GLY A 110 -11.25 34.56 -2.07
CA GLY A 110 -11.40 33.98 -3.39
C GLY A 110 -10.10 33.72 -4.14
N GLN A 111 -8.95 33.94 -3.48
CA GLN A 111 -7.64 33.74 -4.11
C GLN A 111 -7.26 32.25 -4.18
N ALA A 112 -6.59 31.89 -5.28
CA ALA A 112 -6.06 30.55 -5.45
C ALA A 112 -4.97 30.24 -4.41
N GLN A 113 -5.06 29.08 -3.75
CA GLN A 113 -4.10 28.62 -2.76
C GLN A 113 -3.27 27.46 -3.32
N GLN A 114 -1.98 27.53 -3.11
CA GLN A 114 -1.05 26.43 -3.41
C GLN A 114 -1.02 25.41 -2.25
N ILE A 115 -0.60 24.20 -2.56
CA ILE A 115 -0.21 23.19 -1.57
C ILE A 115 1.28 23.03 -1.65
N GLY A 116 2.03 23.49 -0.64
CA GLY A 116 3.46 23.69 -0.77
C GLY A 116 3.75 24.60 -1.97
N ASP A 117 4.68 24.18 -2.81
CA ASP A 117 5.03 24.88 -4.05
C ASP A 117 4.17 24.47 -5.26
N VAL A 118 3.16 23.60 -5.06
CA VAL A 118 2.37 23.03 -6.14
C VAL A 118 1.15 23.88 -6.48
N ARG A 119 1.03 24.26 -7.76
CA ARG A 119 -0.05 25.09 -8.26
C ARG A 119 -1.42 24.38 -8.18
N PRO A 120 -2.54 25.11 -7.96
CA PRO A 120 -3.88 24.53 -7.86
C PRO A 120 -4.30 23.62 -9.02
N ILE A 121 -3.86 23.94 -10.25
CA ILE A 121 -4.16 23.12 -11.43
C ILE A 121 -3.51 21.73 -11.35
N SER A 122 -2.28 21.65 -10.85
CA SER A 122 -1.57 20.39 -10.65
C SER A 122 -2.19 19.57 -9.52
N VAL A 123 -2.58 20.22 -8.42
CA VAL A 123 -3.32 19.57 -7.34
C VAL A 123 -4.64 19.00 -7.85
N SER A 124 -5.38 19.75 -8.68
CA SER A 124 -6.63 19.28 -9.27
C SER A 124 -6.43 18.08 -10.21
N ARG A 125 -5.31 18.03 -10.96
CA ARG A 125 -4.94 16.88 -11.79
C ARG A 125 -4.61 15.66 -10.93
N PHE A 126 -3.81 15.84 -9.92
CA PHE A 126 -3.46 14.80 -8.94
C PHE A 126 -4.71 14.19 -8.31
N ARG A 127 -5.62 15.00 -7.78
CA ARG A 127 -6.88 14.54 -7.20
C ARG A 127 -7.75 13.76 -8.19
N ARG A 128 -7.73 14.14 -9.46
CA ARG A 128 -8.45 13.45 -10.53
C ARG A 128 -7.84 12.07 -10.82
N LEU A 129 -6.51 11.97 -10.83
CA LEU A 129 -5.79 10.70 -10.97
C LEU A 129 -6.07 9.79 -9.77
N LEU A 130 -5.87 10.29 -8.57
CA LEU A 130 -6.11 9.54 -7.34
C LEU A 130 -7.57 9.08 -7.23
N ARG A 131 -8.53 9.93 -7.60
CA ARG A 131 -9.96 9.56 -7.63
C ARG A 131 -10.23 8.39 -8.57
N ARG A 132 -9.60 8.35 -9.73
CA ARG A 132 -9.76 7.25 -10.69
C ARG A 132 -9.30 5.92 -10.11
N ILE A 133 -8.24 5.94 -9.30
CA ILE A 133 -7.72 4.74 -8.65
C ILE A 133 -8.59 4.34 -7.46
N VAL A 134 -8.75 5.23 -6.47
CA VAL A 134 -9.37 4.88 -5.18
C VAL A 134 -10.89 4.77 -5.22
N GLN A 135 -11.55 5.34 -6.22
CA GLN A 135 -13.01 5.25 -6.41
C GLN A 135 -13.37 4.37 -7.62
N THR A 136 -12.50 3.44 -7.99
CA THR A 136 -12.84 2.47 -9.04
C THR A 136 -14.07 1.66 -8.65
N ARG A 137 -14.95 1.42 -9.64
CA ARG A 137 -16.15 0.59 -9.44
C ARG A 137 -15.85 -0.91 -9.59
N GLN A 138 -14.64 -1.27 -9.94
CA GLN A 138 -14.29 -2.66 -10.30
C GLN A 138 -13.95 -3.49 -9.08
N THR A 139 -13.21 -2.95 -8.13
CA THR A 139 -12.60 -3.71 -7.03
C THR A 139 -13.22 -3.38 -5.67
N GLY A 140 -12.89 -2.27 -5.02
CA GLY A 140 -13.42 -1.88 -3.71
C GLY A 140 -12.44 -2.11 -2.55
N ILE A 141 -11.15 -2.32 -2.85
CA ILE A 141 -10.10 -2.51 -1.85
C ILE A 141 -9.87 -1.26 -0.98
N PHE A 142 -10.17 -0.06 -1.53
CA PHE A 142 -10.05 1.19 -0.80
C PHE A 142 -11.33 1.47 -0.02
N VAL A 143 -11.22 1.59 1.29
CA VAL A 143 -12.33 1.80 2.23
C VAL A 143 -12.16 3.12 3.00
N SER A 144 -13.26 3.78 3.34
CA SER A 144 -13.20 5.01 4.16
C SER A 144 -12.64 4.73 5.54
N GLN A 145 -13.14 3.65 6.16
CA GLN A 145 -12.63 3.11 7.41
C GLN A 145 -12.55 1.59 7.29
N ARG A 146 -11.46 1.01 7.78
CA ARG A 146 -11.29 -0.44 7.74
C ARG A 146 -12.23 -1.10 8.76
N PRO A 147 -13.12 -2.02 8.30
CA PRO A 147 -13.99 -2.77 9.21
C PRO A 147 -13.18 -3.61 10.22
N ARG A 148 -13.73 -3.85 11.39
CA ARG A 148 -13.01 -4.58 12.47
C ARG A 148 -12.55 -5.99 12.09
N ASN A 149 -13.29 -6.67 11.23
CA ASN A 149 -12.99 -8.01 10.74
C ASN A 149 -12.09 -8.02 9.49
N VAL A 150 -11.66 -6.86 9.02
CA VAL A 150 -10.77 -6.70 7.86
C VAL A 150 -9.38 -6.34 8.37
N LYS A 151 -8.36 -7.01 7.86
CA LYS A 151 -6.98 -6.88 8.32
C LYS A 151 -6.26 -5.69 7.68
N ASN A 152 -5.26 -5.16 8.38
CA ASN A 152 -4.24 -4.31 7.79
C ASN A 152 -3.16 -5.23 7.21
N LEU A 153 -2.88 -5.12 5.91
CA LEU A 153 -1.98 -6.04 5.23
C LEU A 153 -0.56 -5.96 5.80
N SER A 154 0.01 -4.77 5.93
CA SER A 154 1.36 -4.59 6.48
C SER A 154 1.48 -5.18 7.89
N GLN A 155 0.49 -4.97 8.75
CA GLN A 155 0.50 -5.54 10.10
C GLN A 155 0.44 -7.08 10.08
N GLU A 156 -0.34 -7.68 9.18
CA GLU A 156 -0.40 -9.13 9.05
C GLU A 156 0.91 -9.73 8.51
N ILE A 157 1.53 -9.06 7.54
CA ILE A 157 2.86 -9.44 7.02
C ILE A 157 3.93 -9.27 8.11
N ALA A 158 3.87 -8.16 8.85
CA ALA A 158 4.82 -7.90 9.94
C ALA A 158 4.75 -8.91 11.09
N GLN A 159 3.67 -9.68 11.20
CA GLN A 159 3.48 -10.72 12.21
C GLN A 159 3.87 -12.14 11.74
N ILE A 160 4.54 -12.26 10.59
CA ILE A 160 4.99 -13.57 10.06
C ILE A 160 5.83 -14.33 11.08
N ARG A 161 5.64 -15.64 11.15
CA ARG A 161 6.34 -16.55 12.07
C ARG A 161 7.02 -17.68 11.33
N GLY A 162 7.99 -18.30 11.99
CA GLY A 162 8.68 -19.48 11.46
C GLY A 162 7.72 -20.62 11.10
N GLY A 163 7.89 -21.20 9.91
CA GLY A 163 7.04 -22.29 9.41
C GLY A 163 5.64 -21.87 8.93
N GLU A 164 5.36 -20.56 8.85
CA GLU A 164 4.12 -20.03 8.30
C GLU A 164 4.25 -19.73 6.81
N THR A 165 3.16 -19.93 6.08
CA THR A 165 3.02 -19.49 4.68
C THR A 165 1.88 -18.48 4.60
N ILE A 166 2.15 -17.30 4.08
CA ILE A 166 1.13 -16.28 3.81
C ILE A 166 0.93 -16.19 2.31
N VAL A 167 -0.31 -16.38 1.85
CA VAL A 167 -0.71 -16.23 0.45
C VAL A 167 -1.56 -14.97 0.33
N VAL A 168 -1.09 -14.00 -0.44
CA VAL A 168 -1.82 -12.76 -0.72
C VAL A 168 -2.40 -12.81 -2.11
N ASP A 169 -3.74 -12.81 -2.22
CA ASP A 169 -4.43 -12.80 -3.50
C ASP A 169 -4.58 -11.38 -4.03
N ILE A 170 -4.08 -11.15 -5.23
CA ILE A 170 -4.15 -9.87 -5.95
C ILE A 170 -4.75 -10.03 -7.35
N ALA A 171 -5.15 -11.24 -7.73
CA ALA A 171 -5.49 -11.60 -9.12
C ALA A 171 -6.66 -10.79 -9.72
N ARG A 172 -7.57 -10.28 -8.89
CA ARG A 172 -8.72 -9.46 -9.32
C ARG A 172 -8.55 -7.96 -9.08
N LEU A 173 -7.40 -7.53 -8.63
CA LEU A 173 -7.09 -6.12 -8.44
C LEU A 173 -6.68 -5.47 -9.76
N THR A 174 -6.85 -4.15 -9.86
CA THR A 174 -6.29 -3.35 -10.96
C THR A 174 -4.77 -3.28 -10.87
N ASP A 175 -4.09 -2.89 -11.94
CA ASP A 175 -2.63 -2.80 -11.96
C ASP A 175 -2.09 -1.86 -10.88
N ASP A 176 -2.71 -0.69 -10.68
CA ASP A 176 -2.30 0.24 -9.63
C ASP A 176 -2.49 -0.34 -8.22
N GLU A 177 -3.58 -1.08 -7.98
CA GLU A 177 -3.84 -1.76 -6.71
C GLU A 177 -2.89 -2.92 -6.47
N GLN A 178 -2.59 -3.72 -7.50
CA GLN A 178 -1.60 -4.80 -7.42
C GLN A 178 -0.22 -4.24 -7.09
N THR A 179 0.14 -3.13 -7.72
CA THR A 179 1.40 -2.40 -7.50
C THR A 179 1.53 -1.92 -6.05
N LEU A 180 0.47 -1.32 -5.51
CA LEU A 180 0.42 -0.93 -4.09
C LEU A 180 0.60 -2.13 -3.17
N VAL A 181 -0.17 -3.20 -3.38
CA VAL A 181 -0.12 -4.41 -2.52
C VAL A 181 1.25 -5.06 -2.55
N PHE A 182 1.81 -5.23 -3.74
CA PHE A 182 3.13 -5.82 -3.91
C PHE A 182 4.23 -4.99 -3.25
N GLY A 183 4.26 -3.68 -3.52
CA GLY A 183 5.21 -2.76 -2.92
C GLY A 183 5.07 -2.67 -1.39
N ASP A 184 3.85 -2.70 -0.86
CA ASP A 184 3.60 -2.70 0.58
C ASP A 184 4.16 -3.96 1.27
N ILE A 185 3.99 -5.14 0.65
CA ILE A 185 4.57 -6.39 1.14
C ILE A 185 6.09 -6.31 1.16
N LEU A 186 6.70 -5.90 0.04
CA LEU A 186 8.16 -5.80 -0.06
C LEU A 186 8.73 -4.81 0.94
N ARG A 187 8.14 -3.61 1.06
CA ARG A 187 8.56 -2.58 2.00
C ARG A 187 8.44 -3.06 3.44
N THR A 188 7.36 -3.74 3.77
CA THR A 188 7.13 -4.30 5.11
C THR A 188 8.17 -5.37 5.45
N ILE A 189 8.42 -6.32 4.54
CA ILE A 189 9.40 -7.38 4.76
C ILE A 189 10.82 -6.77 4.86
N TYR A 190 11.17 -5.85 3.96
CA TYR A 190 12.47 -5.20 3.99
C TYR A 190 12.71 -4.47 5.33
N ALA A 191 11.72 -3.69 5.80
CA ALA A 191 11.83 -3.00 7.08
C ALA A 191 12.03 -3.95 8.27
N LEU A 192 11.36 -5.11 8.28
CA LEU A 192 11.51 -6.11 9.35
C LEU A 192 12.93 -6.68 9.46
N TYR A 193 13.67 -6.77 8.35
CA TYR A 193 14.97 -7.41 8.29
C TYR A 193 16.14 -6.43 8.15
N ALA A 194 15.89 -5.19 7.68
CA ALA A 194 16.92 -4.17 7.48
C ALA A 194 17.18 -3.32 8.73
N GLU A 195 16.19 -3.19 9.63
CA GLU A 195 16.38 -2.46 10.88
C GLU A 195 17.26 -3.27 11.83
N GLU A 196 18.45 -2.74 12.16
CA GLU A 196 19.31 -3.28 13.21
C GLU A 196 18.56 -3.22 14.54
N GLY A 197 18.26 -4.39 15.09
CA GLY A 197 17.58 -4.49 16.38
C GLY A 197 16.06 -4.67 16.30
N SER A 198 15.55 -5.36 15.28
CA SER A 198 14.21 -5.92 15.38
C SER A 198 14.12 -6.70 16.69
N GLU A 199 13.44 -6.12 17.70
CA GLU A 199 13.28 -6.70 19.05
C GLU A 199 12.41 -7.97 19.05
N ARG A 200 12.03 -8.45 17.86
CA ARG A 200 11.19 -9.64 17.70
C ARG A 200 12.00 -10.91 17.76
N GLU A 201 12.01 -11.56 18.91
CA GLU A 201 12.65 -12.88 19.13
C GLU A 201 12.02 -14.01 18.28
N ASP A 202 10.75 -13.83 17.82
CA ASP A 202 10.01 -14.82 17.02
C ASP A 202 10.09 -14.58 15.50
N LEU A 203 10.91 -13.62 15.04
CA LEU A 203 11.09 -13.36 13.61
C LEU A 203 11.83 -14.55 12.95
N PRO A 204 11.34 -15.10 11.83
CA PRO A 204 12.04 -16.15 11.10
C PRO A 204 13.42 -15.70 10.66
N GLU A 205 14.43 -16.55 10.76
CA GLU A 205 15.77 -16.27 10.24
C GLU A 205 15.76 -16.02 8.73
N LYS A 206 14.80 -16.61 8.03
CA LYS A 206 14.67 -16.50 6.57
C LYS A 206 13.22 -16.40 6.14
N VAL A 207 12.99 -15.51 5.17
CA VAL A 207 11.72 -15.39 4.45
C VAL A 207 11.95 -15.64 2.97
N ILE A 208 11.12 -16.45 2.36
CA ILE A 208 11.12 -16.71 0.92
C ILE A 208 9.89 -16.03 0.33
N ILE A 209 10.11 -15.18 -0.67
CA ILE A 209 9.05 -14.47 -1.39
C ILE A 209 8.88 -15.10 -2.76
N PHE A 210 7.73 -15.72 -3.01
CA PHE A 210 7.36 -16.20 -4.34
C PHE A 210 6.49 -15.17 -5.03
N VAL A 211 6.96 -14.64 -6.15
CA VAL A 211 6.24 -13.65 -6.96
C VAL A 211 5.92 -14.27 -8.32
N ASP A 212 4.64 -14.37 -8.62
CA ASP A 212 4.19 -14.72 -9.97
C ASP A 212 4.24 -13.46 -10.86
N GLU A 213 4.75 -13.60 -12.08
CA GLU A 213 4.85 -12.51 -13.05
C GLU A 213 5.65 -11.27 -12.56
N LEU A 214 6.79 -11.46 -11.90
CA LEU A 214 7.63 -10.36 -11.38
C LEU A 214 7.95 -9.28 -12.43
N ASN A 215 8.08 -9.68 -13.71
CA ASN A 215 8.31 -8.76 -14.83
C ASN A 215 7.19 -7.72 -15.04
N LYS A 216 6.01 -7.94 -14.47
CA LYS A 216 4.90 -6.97 -14.46
C LYS A 216 5.21 -5.78 -13.55
N TYR A 217 5.90 -6.01 -12.44
CA TYR A 217 6.20 -5.01 -11.41
C TYR A 217 7.59 -4.40 -11.56
N ALA A 218 8.51 -5.15 -12.14
CA ALA A 218 9.89 -4.74 -12.36
C ALA A 218 10.34 -5.07 -13.79
N PRO A 219 9.79 -4.41 -14.82
CA PRO A 219 10.18 -4.64 -16.21
C PRO A 219 11.60 -4.17 -16.46
N ALA A 220 12.41 -4.99 -17.13
CA ALA A 220 13.84 -4.79 -17.36
C ALA A 220 14.21 -3.50 -18.13
N ARG A 221 13.25 -2.80 -18.72
CA ARG A 221 13.48 -1.62 -19.58
C ARG A 221 12.86 -0.32 -19.07
N GLU A 222 12.20 -0.32 -17.93
CA GLU A 222 11.58 0.87 -17.39
C GLU A 222 12.54 1.67 -16.50
N LYS A 223 12.25 2.97 -16.39
CA LYS A 223 12.95 3.89 -15.50
C LYS A 223 12.71 3.49 -14.04
N ALA A 224 13.64 3.86 -13.18
CA ALA A 224 13.53 3.68 -11.73
C ALA A 224 12.14 4.11 -11.22
N SER A 225 11.48 3.17 -10.56
CA SER A 225 10.24 3.40 -9.82
C SER A 225 10.44 2.92 -8.39
N PRO A 226 9.68 3.41 -7.40
CA PRO A 226 9.80 2.97 -6.01
C PRO A 226 9.77 1.44 -5.84
N ILE A 227 9.04 0.74 -6.70
CA ILE A 227 8.96 -0.72 -6.66
C ILE A 227 10.21 -1.36 -7.25
N ILE A 228 10.70 -0.86 -8.38
CA ILE A 228 11.93 -1.39 -8.99
C ILE A 228 13.09 -1.23 -8.03
N GLU A 229 13.21 -0.08 -7.37
CA GLU A 229 14.23 0.16 -6.35
C GLU A 229 14.13 -0.84 -5.20
N GLN A 230 12.94 -1.11 -4.69
CA GLN A 230 12.72 -2.10 -3.64
C GLN A 230 13.06 -3.54 -4.08
N VAL A 231 12.67 -3.92 -5.31
CA VAL A 231 13.02 -5.24 -5.87
C VAL A 231 14.53 -5.37 -6.01
N LEU A 232 15.23 -4.33 -6.47
CA LEU A 232 16.68 -4.33 -6.60
C LEU A 232 17.35 -4.39 -5.22
N ASP A 233 16.92 -3.61 -4.25
CA ASP A 233 17.43 -3.66 -2.88
C ASP A 233 17.31 -5.07 -2.26
N ILE A 234 16.16 -5.71 -2.44
CA ILE A 234 15.95 -7.09 -1.99
C ILE A 234 16.85 -8.06 -2.77
N ALA A 235 16.98 -7.89 -4.09
CA ALA A 235 17.83 -8.76 -4.91
C ALA A 235 19.32 -8.64 -4.55
N GLU A 236 19.78 -7.43 -4.22
CA GLU A 236 21.18 -7.16 -3.90
C GLU A 236 21.52 -7.48 -2.43
N ARG A 237 20.67 -7.11 -1.50
CA ARG A 237 20.92 -7.18 -0.06
C ARG A 237 20.09 -8.23 0.67
N GLY A 238 18.98 -8.67 0.08
CA GLY A 238 18.04 -9.58 0.73
C GLY A 238 18.68 -10.85 1.25
N ARG A 239 19.61 -11.42 0.48
CA ARG A 239 20.32 -12.65 0.89
C ARG A 239 21.09 -12.48 2.22
N SER A 240 21.75 -11.33 2.42
CA SER A 240 22.46 -11.04 3.68
C SER A 240 21.50 -10.74 4.82
N LEU A 241 20.30 -10.27 4.51
CA LEU A 241 19.24 -10.00 5.47
C LEU A 241 18.36 -11.22 5.77
N GLY A 242 18.51 -12.32 5.04
CA GLY A 242 17.66 -13.50 5.19
C GLY A 242 16.38 -13.47 4.33
N VAL A 243 16.27 -12.53 3.40
CA VAL A 243 15.14 -12.42 2.45
C VAL A 243 15.55 -12.98 1.09
N VAL A 244 14.76 -13.92 0.53
CA VAL A 244 15.05 -14.61 -0.74
C VAL A 244 13.81 -14.59 -1.63
#